data_6997868434c5e30c43f3d6f2e137879f
#
_entry.id   6997868434c5e30c43f3d6f2e137879f
#
_cell.length_a   1.000
_cell.length_b   1.000
_cell.length_c   1.000
_cell.angle_alpha   90.00
_cell.angle_beta   90.00
_cell.angle_gamma   90.00
#
_symmetry.space_group_name_H-M   'P 1'
#
loop_
_entity.id
_entity.type
_entity.pdbx_description
1 polymer ?
#
loop_
_entity_poly.entity_id
_entity_poly.type
_entity_poly.pdbx_seq_one_letter_code
_entity_poly.pdbx_strand_id
1 'polypeptide(L)'
;MIRPMMKKICNLLFSLFTLLFSQELNGAPSSSFTLFVYMNGSNLETTHKLATSDIREILSAMKDSINNDNLTVVMLLGGTRQWHTRDCLGLSISSDSLTCVVITRQSVQKWRTFTAGSMGHSSTLSQFLRVGQSAFPAAYYGLIFWNHGSGSVGGFGYDECYPDDRSLSLREICEGLESSRLPDNKKFAFIGFDACLMATLEIATSLSPYADYLIASQELEPGGGWDYRSVIPLLASYTPSAVPDLYKKIVRSYINAYGGNEEVTLSVTRLNAVPALTASVEQFFSSQRAALVPSTFPRFSKARSQSKSFGMPAFTFSGPDMTDLLDLCNRMAEPSDSGLLCDIRTRLREAVVCSSTSGSLSHDAVCGLSLYFPCYNLSQARSLEEYYHCGFSPDYFSFVREYVRQWQAGYASVSSSTFPDKVLPDALSTDMILHTRKIYAVLLSQTPDGRWLSYGMDGDGITLTPHGQIENTSDSLRQWNRKWIHIGGKTVAAYMTFSDSRSLNYTVPVLLNGERSDLILRYDEMNPGGVVAGARRHLNDQTPDKGITPIRKNDRIVYLCPEFQSDNNSPVCYQPVDSIVAQKKKDLKVNLLSVPSGTYRYGYCLVDLYGKHSANPVFPPLKVLLSFA
;
A
#
# COMPACT_ATOMS: atom_id res chain seq x y z
N MET A 1 -35.11 -33.97 58.10
CA MET A 1 -34.38 -34.94 57.23
C MET A 1 -34.28 -34.55 55.78
N ILE A 2 -34.78 -33.37 55.36
CA ILE A 2 -34.80 -32.94 53.93
C ILE A 2 -33.59 -32.06 53.52
N ARG A 3 -32.97 -31.29 54.43
CA ARG A 3 -31.85 -30.40 54.14
C ARG A 3 -30.52 -31.06 53.73
N PRO A 4 -30.09 -32.24 54.25
CA PRO A 4 -28.83 -32.84 53.79
C PRO A 4 -28.94 -33.51 52.40
N MET A 5 -30.15 -33.88 51.98
CA MET A 5 -30.36 -34.53 50.68
C MET A 5 -30.36 -33.53 49.52
N MET A 6 -30.89 -32.33 49.71
CA MET A 6 -30.80 -31.24 48.71
C MET A 6 -29.37 -30.77 48.48
N LYS A 7 -28.52 -30.67 49.52
CA LYS A 7 -27.11 -30.31 49.36
C LYS A 7 -26.32 -31.37 48.59
N LYS A 8 -26.62 -32.65 48.75
CA LYS A 8 -26.00 -33.72 47.96
C LYS A 8 -26.45 -33.71 46.51
N ILE A 9 -27.73 -33.42 46.23
CA ILE A 9 -28.26 -33.30 44.87
C ILE A 9 -27.71 -32.05 44.16
N CYS A 10 -27.60 -30.88 44.83
CA CYS A 10 -26.96 -29.71 44.28
C CYS A 10 -25.46 -29.92 43.98
N ASN A 11 -24.73 -30.59 44.86
CA ASN A 11 -23.32 -30.90 44.60
C ASN A 11 -23.14 -31.95 43.51
N LEU A 12 -24.07 -32.90 43.35
CA LEU A 12 -24.05 -33.86 42.24
C LEU A 12 -24.39 -33.21 40.91
N LEU A 13 -25.37 -32.30 40.91
CA LEU A 13 -25.73 -31.49 39.70
C LEU A 13 -24.62 -30.51 39.35
N PHE A 14 -23.94 -29.90 40.32
CA PHE A 14 -22.80 -29.01 40.06
C PHE A 14 -21.58 -29.81 39.56
N SER A 15 -21.32 -31.01 40.07
CA SER A 15 -20.29 -31.91 39.56
C SER A 15 -20.63 -32.47 38.16
N LEU A 16 -21.90 -32.75 37.86
CA LEU A 16 -22.35 -33.17 36.54
C LEU A 16 -22.27 -31.99 35.53
N PHE A 17 -22.60 -30.78 35.98
CA PHE A 17 -22.51 -29.58 35.16
C PHE A 17 -21.05 -29.22 34.84
N THR A 18 -20.14 -29.37 35.82
CA THR A 18 -18.68 -29.22 35.58
C THR A 18 -18.11 -30.34 34.72
N LEU A 19 -18.60 -31.59 34.81
CA LEU A 19 -18.18 -32.69 33.93
C LEU A 19 -18.72 -32.54 32.50
N LEU A 20 -19.94 -32.02 32.33
CA LEU A 20 -20.51 -31.75 31.00
C LEU A 20 -19.84 -30.54 30.31
N PHE A 21 -19.39 -29.54 31.06
CA PHE A 21 -18.60 -28.43 30.53
C PHE A 21 -17.12 -28.78 30.32
N SER A 22 -16.59 -29.81 30.99
CA SER A 22 -15.22 -30.27 30.76
C SER A 22 -15.09 -31.28 29.61
N GLN A 23 -16.18 -31.79 29.05
CA GLN A 23 -16.13 -32.65 27.85
C GLN A 23 -16.08 -31.89 26.54
N GLU A 24 -16.31 -30.55 26.50
CA GLU A 24 -16.05 -29.75 25.31
C GLU A 24 -14.60 -29.26 25.18
N LEU A 25 -13.74 -29.60 26.13
CA LEU A 25 -12.31 -29.28 26.14
C LEU A 25 -11.39 -30.49 25.85
N ASN A 26 -11.93 -31.57 25.30
CA ASN A 26 -11.07 -32.61 24.73
C ASN A 26 -10.52 -32.11 23.42
N GLY A 27 -9.26 -31.68 23.48
CA GLY A 27 -8.54 -31.01 22.43
C GLY A 27 -8.68 -31.70 21.10
N ALA A 28 -8.94 -30.87 20.07
CA ALA A 28 -8.62 -31.26 18.71
C ALA A 28 -7.19 -31.84 18.72
N PRO A 29 -6.90 -32.92 17.99
CA PRO A 29 -5.55 -33.46 17.91
C PRO A 29 -4.59 -32.31 17.61
N SER A 30 -3.51 -32.20 18.42
CA SER A 30 -2.56 -31.10 18.30
C SER A 30 -2.03 -31.09 16.87
N SER A 31 -2.45 -30.10 16.07
CA SER A 31 -1.91 -29.92 14.72
C SER A 31 -0.42 -29.58 14.81
N SER A 32 0.36 -29.93 13.83
CA SER A 32 1.75 -29.52 13.80
C SER A 32 1.87 -28.00 13.54
N PHE A 33 0.87 -27.41 12.87
CA PHE A 33 0.81 -26.00 12.55
C PHE A 33 -0.60 -25.40 12.74
N THR A 34 -0.71 -24.28 13.46
CA THR A 34 -1.93 -23.47 13.53
C THR A 34 -1.70 -22.14 12.83
N LEU A 35 -2.51 -21.86 11.80
CA LEU A 35 -2.53 -20.60 11.09
C LEU A 35 -3.67 -19.73 11.63
N PHE A 36 -3.34 -18.59 12.22
CA PHE A 36 -4.28 -17.55 12.55
C PHE A 36 -4.45 -16.58 11.37
N VAL A 37 -5.70 -16.24 11.04
CA VAL A 37 -6.01 -15.23 10.02
C VAL A 37 -6.89 -14.16 10.66
N TYR A 38 -6.35 -12.95 10.80
CA TYR A 38 -7.07 -11.77 11.25
C TYR A 38 -7.68 -11.08 10.03
N MET A 39 -8.92 -11.46 9.69
CA MET A 39 -9.58 -11.06 8.44
C MET A 39 -10.57 -9.93 8.69
N ASN A 40 -10.12 -8.71 8.48
CA ASN A 40 -10.95 -7.51 8.50
C ASN A 40 -11.60 -7.34 7.11
N GLY A 41 -12.86 -7.73 6.94
CA GLY A 41 -13.51 -7.83 5.63
C GLY A 41 -13.62 -6.51 4.87
N SER A 42 -13.94 -5.43 5.57
CA SER A 42 -14.07 -4.06 5.02
C SER A 42 -14.93 -3.98 3.74
N ASN A 43 -14.72 -2.93 2.95
CA ASN A 43 -15.27 -2.79 1.60
C ASN A 43 -14.78 -3.90 0.63
N LEU A 44 -13.64 -4.52 0.93
CA LEU A 44 -13.12 -5.64 0.14
C LEU A 44 -14.10 -6.82 0.14
N GLU A 45 -14.79 -7.06 1.24
CA GLU A 45 -15.84 -8.08 1.32
C GLU A 45 -17.20 -7.51 0.93
N THR A 46 -17.63 -6.38 1.50
CA THR A 46 -18.94 -5.78 1.24
C THR A 46 -19.18 -5.56 -0.26
N THR A 47 -18.20 -4.99 -0.95
CA THR A 47 -18.33 -4.57 -2.36
C THR A 47 -17.81 -5.63 -3.34
N HIS A 48 -16.66 -6.23 -3.01
CA HIS A 48 -15.88 -7.04 -3.95
C HIS A 48 -15.90 -8.54 -3.67
N LYS A 49 -16.35 -8.98 -2.49
CA LYS A 49 -16.39 -10.39 -2.06
C LYS A 49 -15.00 -11.06 -2.02
N LEU A 50 -13.94 -10.26 -1.78
CA LEU A 50 -12.57 -10.76 -1.87
C LEU A 50 -12.24 -11.68 -0.70
N ALA A 51 -12.67 -11.35 0.53
CA ALA A 51 -12.52 -12.26 1.66
C ALA A 51 -13.22 -13.59 1.42
N THR A 52 -14.44 -13.56 0.87
CA THR A 52 -15.17 -14.77 0.46
C THR A 52 -14.41 -15.58 -0.60
N SER A 53 -13.73 -14.90 -1.54
CA SER A 53 -12.90 -15.59 -2.56
C SER A 53 -11.74 -16.34 -1.92
N ASP A 54 -10.99 -15.67 -1.03
CA ASP A 54 -9.82 -16.25 -0.38
C ASP A 54 -10.20 -17.36 0.60
N ILE A 55 -11.34 -17.22 1.30
CA ILE A 55 -11.91 -18.30 2.12
C ILE A 55 -12.21 -19.53 1.25
N ARG A 56 -12.74 -19.36 0.03
CA ARG A 56 -12.95 -20.50 -0.89
C ARG A 56 -11.64 -21.16 -1.32
N GLU A 57 -10.60 -20.39 -1.54
CA GLU A 57 -9.29 -20.93 -1.86
C GLU A 57 -8.71 -21.75 -0.69
N ILE A 58 -8.79 -21.21 0.53
CA ILE A 58 -8.39 -21.92 1.76
C ILE A 58 -9.17 -23.23 1.90
N LEU A 59 -10.50 -23.19 1.74
CA LEU A 59 -11.36 -24.37 1.84
C LEU A 59 -11.03 -25.43 0.80
N SER A 60 -10.80 -25.02 -0.46
CA SER A 60 -10.43 -25.95 -1.53
C SER A 60 -9.07 -26.59 -1.21
N ALA A 61 -8.07 -25.77 -0.90
CA ALA A 61 -6.74 -26.25 -0.59
C ALA A 61 -6.71 -27.19 0.63
N MET A 62 -7.50 -26.90 1.68
CA MET A 62 -7.58 -27.78 2.86
C MET A 62 -8.15 -29.17 2.53
N LYS A 63 -9.05 -29.29 1.56
CA LYS A 63 -9.67 -30.56 1.15
C LYS A 63 -8.76 -31.38 0.22
N ASP A 64 -8.00 -30.72 -0.63
CA ASP A 64 -7.31 -31.35 -1.77
C ASP A 64 -6.04 -32.11 -1.40
N SER A 65 -5.47 -31.93 -0.21
CA SER A 65 -4.20 -32.56 0.17
C SER A 65 -4.30 -33.43 1.43
N ILE A 66 -3.77 -34.65 1.33
CA ILE A 66 -3.68 -35.60 2.45
C ILE A 66 -2.82 -35.06 3.61
N ASN A 67 -1.81 -34.24 3.30
CA ASN A 67 -0.90 -33.68 4.29
C ASN A 67 -1.56 -32.58 5.17
N ASN A 68 -2.77 -32.12 4.81
CA ASN A 68 -3.43 -31.01 5.49
C ASN A 68 -4.05 -31.42 6.85
N ASP A 69 -3.98 -32.68 7.26
CA ASP A 69 -4.36 -33.11 8.62
C ASP A 69 -3.47 -32.47 9.71
N ASN A 70 -2.28 -32.00 9.34
CA ASN A 70 -1.34 -31.34 10.25
C ASN A 70 -1.59 -29.82 10.39
N LEU A 71 -2.54 -29.25 9.65
CA LEU A 71 -2.83 -27.81 9.65
C LEU A 71 -4.23 -27.53 10.19
N THR A 72 -4.32 -26.57 11.11
CA THR A 72 -5.57 -25.96 11.52
C THR A 72 -5.56 -24.48 11.15
N VAL A 73 -6.61 -24.01 10.47
CA VAL A 73 -6.78 -22.59 10.16
C VAL A 73 -7.85 -22.01 11.07
N VAL A 74 -7.50 -20.99 11.84
CA VAL A 74 -8.37 -20.28 12.77
C VAL A 74 -8.51 -18.84 12.29
N MET A 75 -9.71 -18.45 11.90
CA MET A 75 -9.97 -17.15 11.31
C MET A 75 -10.86 -16.31 12.22
N LEU A 76 -10.51 -15.04 12.44
CA LEU A 76 -11.43 -14.04 12.97
C LEU A 76 -12.00 -13.23 11.81
N LEU A 77 -13.31 -13.24 11.67
CA LEU A 77 -14.06 -12.53 10.64
C LEU A 77 -14.80 -11.35 11.26
N GLY A 78 -14.55 -10.13 10.77
CA GLY A 78 -15.17 -8.89 11.25
C GLY A 78 -14.98 -7.73 10.27
N GLY A 79 -15.36 -6.51 10.67
CA GLY A 79 -15.02 -5.26 9.99
C GLY A 79 -15.70 -4.98 8.65
N THR A 80 -16.74 -5.71 8.29
CA THR A 80 -17.50 -5.54 7.04
C THR A 80 -19.00 -5.40 7.30
N ARG A 81 -19.69 -4.63 6.50
CA ARG A 81 -21.15 -4.44 6.59
C ARG A 81 -21.94 -5.62 6.05
N GLN A 82 -21.32 -6.43 5.19
CA GLN A 82 -21.99 -7.58 4.59
C GLN A 82 -20.99 -8.70 4.27
N TRP A 83 -21.23 -9.89 4.82
CA TRP A 83 -20.53 -11.12 4.46
C TRP A 83 -21.25 -11.87 3.34
N HIS A 84 -20.47 -12.39 2.39
CA HIS A 84 -20.96 -13.21 1.27
C HIS A 84 -20.57 -14.70 1.40
N THR A 85 -20.17 -15.11 2.58
CA THR A 85 -19.55 -16.42 2.85
C THR A 85 -20.53 -17.58 2.93
N ARG A 86 -21.85 -17.35 2.90
CA ARG A 86 -22.87 -18.38 3.10
C ARG A 86 -22.70 -19.59 2.16
N ASP A 87 -22.43 -19.32 0.90
CA ASP A 87 -22.33 -20.36 -0.14
C ASP A 87 -21.04 -21.18 -0.03
N CYS A 88 -19.99 -20.68 0.59
CA CYS A 88 -18.72 -21.39 0.73
C CYS A 88 -18.56 -22.04 2.11
N LEU A 89 -18.92 -21.35 3.18
CA LEU A 89 -18.82 -21.87 4.54
C LEU A 89 -20.02 -22.75 4.94
N GLY A 90 -21.17 -22.61 4.24
CA GLY A 90 -22.43 -23.17 4.72
C GLY A 90 -22.97 -22.50 5.99
N LEU A 91 -22.34 -21.37 6.41
CA LEU A 91 -22.60 -20.64 7.65
C LEU A 91 -22.96 -19.20 7.35
N SER A 92 -23.94 -18.66 8.06
CA SER A 92 -24.22 -17.22 8.07
C SER A 92 -23.31 -16.53 9.08
N ILE A 93 -22.51 -15.57 8.60
CA ILE A 93 -21.67 -14.70 9.42
C ILE A 93 -22.39 -13.37 9.58
N SER A 94 -22.59 -12.92 10.82
CA SER A 94 -23.18 -11.60 11.11
C SER A 94 -22.14 -10.50 10.99
N SER A 95 -22.56 -9.34 10.49
CA SER A 95 -21.75 -8.11 10.53
C SER A 95 -21.76 -7.43 11.91
N ASP A 96 -22.73 -7.78 12.77
CA ASP A 96 -22.90 -7.17 14.10
C ASP A 96 -22.06 -7.87 15.18
N SER A 97 -21.21 -8.82 14.80
CA SER A 97 -20.38 -9.58 15.75
C SER A 97 -19.10 -10.06 15.08
N LEU A 98 -18.08 -10.28 15.89
CA LEU A 98 -16.85 -10.90 15.42
C LEU A 98 -16.99 -12.43 15.52
N THR A 99 -16.77 -13.12 14.41
CA THR A 99 -16.97 -14.57 14.33
C THR A 99 -15.66 -15.30 14.10
N CYS A 100 -15.31 -16.24 15.01
CA CYS A 100 -14.24 -17.18 14.77
C CYS A 100 -14.74 -18.40 13.98
N VAL A 101 -14.10 -18.68 12.89
CA VAL A 101 -14.29 -19.88 12.06
C VAL A 101 -13.03 -20.72 12.12
N VAL A 102 -13.22 -22.03 12.30
CA VAL A 102 -12.13 -23.02 12.29
C VAL A 102 -12.31 -23.92 11.08
N ILE A 103 -11.23 -24.08 10.34
CA ILE A 103 -11.16 -24.91 9.16
C ILE A 103 -10.08 -25.96 9.37
N THR A 104 -10.49 -27.23 9.32
CA THR A 104 -9.60 -28.38 9.23
C THR A 104 -9.88 -29.11 7.91
N ARG A 105 -9.08 -30.10 7.57
CA ARG A 105 -9.36 -30.92 6.39
C ARG A 105 -10.74 -31.57 6.44
N GLN A 106 -11.19 -31.96 7.65
CA GLN A 106 -12.42 -32.72 7.83
C GLN A 106 -13.65 -31.87 8.09
N SER A 107 -13.47 -30.62 8.58
CA SER A 107 -14.59 -29.80 9.05
C SER A 107 -14.38 -28.30 8.85
N VAL A 108 -15.51 -27.62 8.71
CA VAL A 108 -15.61 -26.15 8.79
C VAL A 108 -16.68 -25.86 9.83
N GLN A 109 -16.33 -25.07 10.84
CA GLN A 109 -17.27 -24.77 11.90
C GLN A 109 -17.14 -23.32 12.40
N LYS A 110 -18.29 -22.74 12.73
CA LYS A 110 -18.36 -21.53 13.55
C LYS A 110 -18.04 -21.93 14.98
N TRP A 111 -16.81 -21.61 15.39
CA TRP A 111 -16.33 -22.06 16.69
C TRP A 111 -16.76 -21.14 17.82
N ARG A 112 -16.64 -19.83 17.61
CA ARG A 112 -16.94 -18.82 18.64
C ARG A 112 -17.41 -17.52 18.02
N THR A 113 -18.27 -16.81 18.76
CA THR A 113 -18.67 -15.44 18.44
C THR A 113 -18.28 -14.56 19.62
N PHE A 114 -17.59 -13.46 19.32
CA PHE A 114 -17.33 -12.40 20.28
C PHE A 114 -18.40 -11.30 20.11
N THR A 115 -18.58 -10.49 21.16
CA THR A 115 -19.38 -9.26 21.04
C THR A 115 -18.83 -8.37 19.95
N ALA A 116 -19.70 -7.50 19.42
CA ALA A 116 -19.27 -6.47 18.47
C ALA A 116 -18.09 -5.65 19.03
N GLY A 117 -17.11 -5.38 18.16
CA GLY A 117 -15.92 -4.61 18.49
C GLY A 117 -15.14 -4.30 17.23
N SER A 118 -14.37 -3.21 17.26
CA SER A 118 -13.55 -2.83 16.12
C SER A 118 -12.42 -3.82 15.88
N MET A 119 -12.19 -4.13 14.61
CA MET A 119 -10.98 -4.83 14.14
C MET A 119 -9.74 -3.90 14.20
N GLY A 120 -9.90 -2.61 14.43
CA GLY A 120 -8.83 -1.63 14.64
C GLY A 120 -8.33 -1.52 16.09
N HIS A 121 -8.72 -2.41 17.00
CA HIS A 121 -8.30 -2.38 18.40
C HIS A 121 -7.34 -3.50 18.78
N SER A 122 -6.25 -3.15 19.50
CA SER A 122 -5.27 -4.11 20.05
C SER A 122 -5.92 -5.17 20.94
N SER A 123 -6.97 -4.79 21.69
CA SER A 123 -7.73 -5.73 22.54
C SER A 123 -8.47 -6.80 21.75
N THR A 124 -9.01 -6.47 20.57
CA THR A 124 -9.65 -7.44 19.67
C THR A 124 -8.63 -8.47 19.18
N LEU A 125 -7.48 -8.00 18.71
CA LEU A 125 -6.37 -8.85 18.27
C LEU A 125 -5.90 -9.78 19.41
N SER A 126 -5.63 -9.23 20.59
CA SER A 126 -5.13 -10.01 21.72
C SER A 126 -6.14 -11.03 22.23
N GLN A 127 -7.43 -10.70 22.25
CA GLN A 127 -8.49 -11.61 22.65
C GLN A 127 -8.57 -12.81 21.69
N PHE A 128 -8.55 -12.53 20.37
CA PHE A 128 -8.56 -13.56 19.34
C PHE A 128 -7.38 -14.53 19.51
N LEU A 129 -6.17 -13.98 19.59
CA LEU A 129 -4.97 -14.80 19.67
C LEU A 129 -4.91 -15.62 20.97
N ARG A 130 -5.18 -15.03 22.13
CA ARG A 130 -5.16 -15.78 23.42
C ARG A 130 -6.13 -16.94 23.42
N VAL A 131 -7.36 -16.70 22.98
CA VAL A 131 -8.40 -17.73 22.97
C VAL A 131 -8.07 -18.81 21.93
N GLY A 132 -7.60 -18.41 20.75
CA GLY A 132 -7.22 -19.34 19.70
C GLY A 132 -6.02 -20.21 20.06
N GLN A 133 -4.97 -19.65 20.65
CA GLN A 133 -3.78 -20.38 21.09
C GLN A 133 -4.11 -21.44 22.16
N SER A 134 -4.99 -21.09 23.11
CA SER A 134 -5.42 -22.00 24.15
C SER A 134 -6.24 -23.18 23.62
N ALA A 135 -7.10 -22.91 22.60
CA ALA A 135 -7.98 -23.93 22.04
C ALA A 135 -7.34 -24.79 20.95
N PHE A 136 -6.37 -24.24 20.23
CA PHE A 136 -5.71 -24.90 19.10
C PHE A 136 -4.19 -24.91 19.27
N PRO A 137 -3.69 -25.64 20.30
CA PRO A 137 -2.26 -25.74 20.54
C PRO A 137 -1.56 -26.47 19.39
N ALA A 138 -0.39 -25.96 18.98
CA ALA A 138 0.41 -26.51 17.90
C ALA A 138 1.91 -26.41 18.18
N ALA A 139 2.71 -27.12 17.41
CA ALA A 139 4.16 -27.00 17.46
C ALA A 139 4.61 -25.63 16.92
N TYR A 140 3.97 -25.16 15.86
CA TYR A 140 4.28 -23.92 15.17
C TYR A 140 3.00 -23.11 14.92
N TYR A 141 3.16 -21.78 14.87
CA TYR A 141 2.08 -20.84 14.64
C TYR A 141 2.44 -19.86 13.54
N GLY A 142 1.49 -19.56 12.65
CA GLY A 142 1.55 -18.45 11.70
C GLY A 142 0.43 -17.46 11.98
N LEU A 143 0.65 -16.20 11.62
CA LEU A 143 -0.38 -15.16 11.69
C LEU A 143 -0.40 -14.40 10.37
N ILE A 144 -1.57 -14.28 9.76
CA ILE A 144 -1.80 -13.44 8.57
C ILE A 144 -2.79 -12.34 8.94
N PHE A 145 -2.40 -11.11 8.67
CA PHE A 145 -3.26 -9.94 8.65
C PHE A 145 -3.79 -9.72 7.24
N TRP A 146 -5.10 -9.80 7.06
CA TRP A 146 -5.77 -9.69 5.77
C TRP A 146 -6.65 -8.46 5.69
N ASN A 147 -6.29 -7.45 4.91
CA ASN A 147 -7.07 -6.24 4.56
C ASN A 147 -6.26 -5.24 3.72
N HIS A 148 -6.57 -3.94 3.88
CA HIS A 148 -5.73 -2.81 3.44
C HIS A 148 -4.52 -2.64 4.34
N GLY A 149 -3.45 -2.07 3.79
CA GLY A 149 -2.26 -1.66 4.51
C GLY A 149 -1.82 -0.27 4.06
N SER A 150 -1.23 0.47 4.99
CA SER A 150 -0.81 1.86 4.80
C SER A 150 0.62 2.12 5.33
N GLY A 151 1.42 1.05 5.43
CA GLY A 151 2.79 1.11 5.92
C GLY A 151 2.89 1.36 7.43
N SER A 152 4.07 1.77 7.86
CA SER A 152 4.41 1.94 9.28
C SER A 152 3.64 3.07 9.98
N VAL A 153 3.22 4.09 9.24
CA VAL A 153 2.49 5.26 9.78
C VAL A 153 0.99 5.07 9.71
N GLY A 154 0.46 4.61 8.57
CA GLY A 154 -0.97 4.44 8.38
C GLY A 154 -1.53 3.15 8.98
N GLY A 155 -0.67 2.18 9.30
CA GLY A 155 -1.05 0.94 9.96
C GLY A 155 -1.75 -0.08 9.06
N PHE A 156 -2.53 -0.97 9.68
CA PHE A 156 -3.22 -2.08 9.04
C PHE A 156 -4.72 -2.01 9.27
N GLY A 157 -5.50 -2.29 8.23
CA GLY A 157 -6.94 -2.48 8.31
C GLY A 157 -7.75 -1.26 7.90
N TYR A 158 -9.04 -1.52 7.65
CA TYR A 158 -10.07 -0.51 7.42
C TYR A 158 -11.42 -1.10 7.81
N ASP A 159 -11.81 -0.92 9.07
CA ASP A 159 -13.11 -1.40 9.57
C ASP A 159 -14.24 -0.47 9.11
N GLU A 160 -15.15 -0.97 8.30
CA GLU A 160 -16.30 -0.19 7.81
C GLU A 160 -17.35 0.09 8.89
N CYS A 161 -17.39 -0.75 9.93
CA CYS A 161 -18.40 -0.69 10.98
C CYS A 161 -18.03 0.33 12.07
N TYR A 162 -16.72 0.64 12.19
CA TYR A 162 -16.19 1.52 13.23
C TYR A 162 -15.35 2.65 12.62
N PRO A 163 -15.98 3.72 12.10
CA PRO A 163 -15.28 4.77 11.35
C PRO A 163 -14.21 5.54 12.14
N ASP A 164 -14.32 5.59 13.47
CA ASP A 164 -13.35 6.29 14.32
C ASP A 164 -12.15 5.40 14.72
N ASP A 165 -12.30 4.07 14.65
CA ASP A 165 -11.31 3.07 15.06
C ASP A 165 -11.08 2.05 13.93
N ARG A 166 -10.73 2.54 12.73
CA ARG A 166 -10.71 1.71 11.51
C ARG A 166 -9.50 0.81 11.37
N SER A 167 -8.36 1.24 11.89
CA SER A 167 -7.05 0.66 11.58
C SER A 167 -6.25 0.42 12.85
N LEU A 168 -5.55 -0.71 12.89
CA LEU A 168 -4.50 -0.96 13.88
C LEU A 168 -3.24 -0.18 13.50
N SER A 169 -2.81 0.74 14.34
CA SER A 169 -1.48 1.32 14.26
C SER A 169 -0.41 0.26 14.52
N LEU A 170 0.82 0.51 14.12
CA LEU A 170 1.94 -0.41 14.42
C LEU A 170 2.10 -0.64 15.93
N ARG A 171 1.89 0.40 16.75
CA ARG A 171 1.87 0.29 18.20
C ARG A 171 0.79 -0.66 18.70
N GLU A 172 -0.43 -0.53 18.20
CA GLU A 172 -1.56 -1.39 18.62
C GLU A 172 -1.38 -2.84 18.18
N ILE A 173 -0.77 -3.09 17.02
CA ILE A 173 -0.36 -4.44 16.61
C ILE A 173 0.62 -5.03 17.65
N CYS A 174 1.65 -4.27 18.03
CA CYS A 174 2.62 -4.72 19.05
C CYS A 174 1.97 -4.92 20.42
N GLU A 175 1.09 -4.02 20.88
CA GLU A 175 0.34 -4.16 22.13
C GLU A 175 -0.54 -5.43 22.13
N GLY A 176 -1.22 -5.70 21.00
CA GLY A 176 -2.03 -6.90 20.83
C GLY A 176 -1.21 -8.17 20.89
N LEU A 177 -0.05 -8.20 20.23
CA LEU A 177 0.89 -9.32 20.24
C LEU A 177 1.53 -9.52 21.63
N GLU A 178 1.96 -8.43 22.29
CA GLU A 178 2.53 -8.48 23.63
C GLU A 178 1.54 -9.07 24.65
N SER A 179 0.28 -8.61 24.59
CA SER A 179 -0.79 -9.08 25.47
C SER A 179 -1.22 -10.53 25.20
N SER A 180 -0.78 -11.11 24.08
CA SER A 180 -1.14 -12.45 23.63
C SER A 180 0.08 -13.29 23.22
N ARG A 181 1.22 -13.11 23.92
CA ARG A 181 2.43 -13.89 23.62
C ARG A 181 2.14 -15.38 23.61
N LEU A 182 2.78 -16.08 22.69
CA LEU A 182 2.72 -17.53 22.61
C LEU A 182 3.30 -18.16 23.90
N PRO A 183 2.77 -19.33 24.33
CA PRO A 183 3.32 -20.06 25.46
C PRO A 183 4.83 -20.28 25.33
N ASP A 184 5.52 -20.37 26.47
CA ASP A 184 6.96 -20.64 26.56
C ASP A 184 7.84 -19.61 25.81
N ASN A 185 7.38 -18.36 25.66
CA ASN A 185 8.05 -17.33 24.87
C ASN A 185 8.37 -17.74 23.42
N LYS A 186 7.62 -18.67 22.86
CA LYS A 186 7.71 -19.02 21.44
C LYS A 186 7.38 -17.80 20.58
N LYS A 187 7.89 -17.82 19.36
CA LYS A 187 7.56 -16.83 18.33
C LYS A 187 6.65 -17.46 17.29
N PHE A 188 5.88 -16.62 16.60
CA PHE A 188 5.25 -17.04 15.37
C PHE A 188 6.33 -17.45 14.35
N ALA A 189 6.15 -18.54 13.66
CA ALA A 189 7.02 -18.95 12.56
C ALA A 189 7.09 -17.85 11.49
N PHE A 190 5.96 -17.17 11.26
CA PHE A 190 5.90 -15.92 10.50
C PHE A 190 4.70 -15.08 10.91
N ILE A 191 4.83 -13.78 10.70
CA ILE A 191 3.71 -12.83 10.57
C ILE A 191 3.68 -12.39 9.12
N GLY A 192 2.52 -12.54 8.47
CA GLY A 192 2.27 -12.15 7.09
C GLY A 192 1.27 -11.01 7.02
N PHE A 193 1.45 -10.12 6.04
CA PHE A 193 0.46 -9.12 5.70
C PHE A 193 0.02 -9.34 4.26
N ASP A 194 -1.19 -9.87 4.07
CA ASP A 194 -1.91 -9.79 2.81
C ASP A 194 -2.56 -8.40 2.74
N ALA A 195 -1.71 -7.42 2.56
CA ALA A 195 -2.02 -6.00 2.68
C ALA A 195 -0.91 -5.13 2.06
N CYS A 196 -1.29 -4.00 1.48
CA CYS A 196 -0.40 -3.06 0.81
C CYS A 196 0.67 -2.48 1.76
N LEU A 197 1.90 -2.26 1.29
CA LEU A 197 2.91 -1.38 1.89
C LEU A 197 3.50 -1.82 3.25
N MET A 198 3.25 -3.06 3.69
CA MET A 198 3.64 -3.49 5.04
C MET A 198 5.08 -4.02 5.14
N ALA A 199 5.84 -4.13 4.04
CA ALA A 199 7.24 -4.50 4.06
C ALA A 199 8.14 -3.29 4.38
N THR A 200 8.09 -2.81 5.61
CA THR A 200 8.94 -1.69 6.07
C THR A 200 9.92 -2.14 7.13
N LEU A 201 11.06 -1.44 7.23
CA LEU A 201 12.06 -1.72 8.26
C LEU A 201 11.50 -1.46 9.67
N GLU A 202 10.64 -0.46 9.82
CA GLU A 202 9.97 -0.14 11.08
C GLU A 202 9.09 -1.31 11.56
N ILE A 203 8.25 -1.85 10.66
CA ILE A 203 7.39 -3.00 10.96
C ILE A 203 8.25 -4.23 11.27
N ALA A 204 9.28 -4.49 10.47
CA ALA A 204 10.18 -5.61 10.68
C ALA A 204 10.91 -5.52 12.05
N THR A 205 11.35 -4.31 12.43
CA THR A 205 11.99 -4.06 13.72
C THR A 205 11.01 -4.30 14.87
N SER A 206 9.81 -3.72 14.79
CA SER A 206 8.80 -3.81 15.84
C SER A 206 8.25 -5.24 16.02
N LEU A 207 8.21 -6.04 14.94
CA LEU A 207 7.73 -7.43 15.00
C LEU A 207 8.83 -8.45 15.35
N SER A 208 10.10 -8.04 15.39
CA SER A 208 11.21 -8.95 15.68
C SER A 208 11.13 -9.70 17.02
N PRO A 209 10.47 -9.16 18.09
CA PRO A 209 10.25 -9.91 19.31
C PRO A 209 9.20 -11.03 19.21
N TYR A 210 8.30 -10.99 18.20
CA TYR A 210 7.09 -11.81 18.14
C TYR A 210 7.13 -12.89 17.06
N ALA A 211 7.94 -12.74 16.03
CA ALA A 211 8.00 -13.69 14.91
C ALA A 211 9.44 -13.94 14.46
N ASP A 212 9.64 -15.06 13.73
CA ASP A 212 10.92 -15.40 13.11
C ASP A 212 11.04 -14.75 11.72
N TYR A 213 9.91 -14.62 11.00
CA TYR A 213 9.88 -14.03 9.66
C TYR A 213 8.70 -13.07 9.49
N LEU A 214 8.92 -12.04 8.67
CA LEU A 214 7.90 -11.16 8.11
C LEU A 214 7.72 -11.48 6.63
N ILE A 215 6.47 -11.63 6.16
CA ILE A 215 6.12 -11.76 4.74
C ILE A 215 5.20 -10.61 4.39
N ALA A 216 5.64 -9.70 3.51
CA ALA A 216 4.89 -8.50 3.19
C ALA A 216 5.34 -7.86 1.87
N SER A 217 4.53 -6.93 1.36
CA SER A 217 4.78 -6.17 0.14
C SER A 217 5.28 -4.75 0.44
N GLN A 218 6.24 -4.25 -0.38
CA GLN A 218 6.60 -2.84 -0.41
C GLN A 218 5.62 -2.00 -1.23
N GLU A 219 4.98 -2.61 -2.26
CA GLU A 219 4.05 -1.94 -3.16
C GLU A 219 2.59 -2.26 -2.77
N LEU A 220 1.64 -1.66 -3.49
CA LEU A 220 0.24 -2.02 -3.40
C LEU A 220 0.05 -3.48 -3.79
N GLU A 221 -0.82 -4.17 -3.06
CA GLU A 221 -1.25 -5.52 -3.42
C GLU A 221 -2.56 -5.46 -4.21
N PRO A 222 -2.71 -6.27 -5.26
CA PRO A 222 -3.98 -6.44 -5.95
C PRO A 222 -5.06 -7.02 -5.04
N GLY A 223 -6.32 -6.74 -5.36
CA GLY A 223 -7.46 -7.19 -4.55
C GLY A 223 -7.57 -8.70 -4.33
N GLY A 224 -7.02 -9.51 -5.24
CA GLY A 224 -6.99 -10.97 -5.09
C GLY A 224 -6.00 -11.50 -4.05
N GLY A 225 -5.14 -10.62 -3.48
CA GLY A 225 -4.26 -11.00 -2.37
C GLY A 225 -3.30 -12.15 -2.67
N TRP A 226 -3.01 -12.95 -1.65
CA TRP A 226 -2.13 -14.11 -1.77
C TRP A 226 -2.85 -15.30 -2.41
N ASP A 227 -2.10 -16.14 -3.15
CA ASP A 227 -2.62 -17.41 -3.69
C ASP A 227 -2.73 -18.47 -2.57
N TYR A 228 -3.85 -18.48 -1.85
CA TYR A 228 -4.06 -19.42 -0.73
C TYR A 228 -4.12 -20.88 -1.19
N ARG A 229 -4.41 -21.17 -2.45
CA ARG A 229 -4.34 -22.53 -3.00
C ARG A 229 -2.93 -23.09 -2.94
N SER A 230 -1.94 -22.23 -3.17
CA SER A 230 -0.52 -22.59 -3.06
C SER A 230 0.00 -22.47 -1.62
N VAL A 231 -0.44 -21.47 -0.86
CA VAL A 231 0.06 -21.19 0.50
C VAL A 231 -0.33 -22.29 1.49
N ILE A 232 -1.59 -22.73 1.50
CA ILE A 232 -2.12 -23.70 2.49
C ILE A 232 -1.37 -25.05 2.45
N PRO A 233 -1.16 -25.71 1.29
CA PRO A 233 -0.39 -26.96 1.23
C PRO A 233 1.08 -26.80 1.67
N LEU A 234 1.67 -25.64 1.41
CA LEU A 234 3.04 -25.34 1.85
C LEU A 234 3.11 -25.27 3.38
N LEU A 235 2.14 -24.60 4.03
CA LEU A 235 2.08 -24.51 5.49
C LEU A 235 1.76 -25.87 6.16
N ALA A 236 0.94 -26.70 5.54
CA ALA A 236 0.66 -28.06 6.01
C ALA A 236 1.91 -28.95 6.04
N SER A 237 2.88 -28.66 5.19
CA SER A 237 4.17 -29.35 5.13
C SER A 237 5.31 -28.59 5.82
N TYR A 238 4.97 -27.63 6.70
CA TYR A 238 5.97 -26.81 7.38
C TYR A 238 6.91 -27.62 8.26
N THR A 239 8.20 -27.39 8.05
CA THR A 239 9.28 -27.82 8.95
C THR A 239 10.33 -26.72 9.03
N PRO A 240 10.99 -26.49 10.18
CA PRO A 240 12.01 -25.45 10.31
C PRO A 240 13.14 -25.54 9.29
N SER A 241 13.52 -26.74 8.88
CA SER A 241 14.59 -26.98 7.88
C SER A 241 14.18 -26.59 6.46
N ALA A 242 12.89 -26.63 6.13
CA ALA A 242 12.37 -26.31 4.79
C ALA A 242 11.99 -24.83 4.62
N VAL A 243 12.07 -24.02 5.69
CA VAL A 243 11.60 -22.63 5.74
C VAL A 243 12.08 -21.74 4.58
N PRO A 244 13.38 -21.69 4.24
CA PRO A 244 13.81 -20.80 3.17
C PRO A 244 13.16 -21.12 1.81
N ASP A 245 13.03 -22.40 1.48
CA ASP A 245 12.45 -22.83 0.21
C ASP A 245 10.93 -22.71 0.21
N LEU A 246 10.29 -22.96 1.36
CA LEU A 246 8.86 -22.78 1.52
C LEU A 246 8.45 -21.33 1.26
N TYR A 247 9.10 -20.37 1.90
CA TYR A 247 8.77 -18.96 1.74
C TYR A 247 9.11 -18.43 0.35
N LYS A 248 10.18 -18.89 -0.29
CA LYS A 248 10.45 -18.60 -1.70
C LYS A 248 9.32 -19.07 -2.63
N LYS A 249 8.69 -20.22 -2.32
CA LYS A 249 7.55 -20.71 -3.09
C LYS A 249 6.30 -19.84 -2.88
N ILE A 250 6.05 -19.36 -1.66
CA ILE A 250 4.97 -18.40 -1.39
C ILE A 250 5.18 -17.13 -2.21
N VAL A 251 6.36 -16.53 -2.14
CA VAL A 251 6.68 -15.33 -2.94
C VAL A 251 6.48 -15.59 -4.44
N ARG A 252 6.97 -16.72 -4.92
CA ARG A 252 6.84 -17.08 -6.35
C ARG A 252 5.38 -17.29 -6.77
N SER A 253 4.54 -17.93 -5.93
CA SER A 253 3.12 -18.12 -6.28
C SER A 253 2.40 -16.79 -6.41
N TYR A 254 2.66 -15.86 -5.48
CA TYR A 254 2.12 -14.51 -5.53
C TYR A 254 2.55 -13.76 -6.80
N ILE A 255 3.83 -13.71 -7.09
CA ILE A 255 4.34 -13.01 -8.28
C ILE A 255 3.78 -13.64 -9.58
N ASN A 256 3.68 -14.98 -9.64
CA ASN A 256 3.13 -15.67 -10.81
C ASN A 256 1.63 -15.38 -11.01
N ALA A 257 0.87 -15.17 -9.94
CA ALA A 257 -0.55 -14.85 -10.03
C ALA A 257 -0.80 -13.48 -10.70
N TYR A 258 0.14 -12.53 -10.54
CA TYR A 258 -0.01 -11.15 -11.04
C TYR A 258 1.03 -10.77 -12.09
N GLY A 259 2.04 -11.60 -12.30
CA GLY A 259 3.17 -11.30 -13.18
C GLY A 259 2.76 -10.96 -14.60
N GLY A 260 3.18 -9.80 -15.07
CA GLY A 260 2.93 -9.27 -16.42
C GLY A 260 1.76 -8.29 -16.52
N ASN A 261 0.87 -8.21 -15.54
CA ASN A 261 -0.31 -7.34 -15.59
C ASN A 261 -0.31 -6.22 -14.54
N GLU A 262 0.40 -6.40 -13.43
CA GLU A 262 0.44 -5.44 -12.32
C GLU A 262 1.85 -5.35 -11.73
N GLU A 263 2.22 -4.16 -11.24
CA GLU A 263 3.42 -3.98 -10.43
C GLU A 263 3.14 -4.51 -9.04
N VAL A 264 3.78 -5.60 -8.67
CA VAL A 264 3.67 -6.19 -7.34
C VAL A 264 5.04 -6.53 -6.79
N THR A 265 5.15 -6.51 -5.48
CA THR A 265 6.33 -6.94 -4.75
C THR A 265 5.92 -7.88 -3.63
N LEU A 266 6.74 -8.85 -3.29
CA LEU A 266 6.61 -9.60 -2.06
C LEU A 266 7.99 -9.98 -1.55
N SER A 267 8.24 -9.78 -0.28
CA SER A 267 9.51 -10.10 0.37
C SER A 267 9.33 -10.93 1.62
N VAL A 268 10.38 -11.67 1.97
CA VAL A 268 10.49 -12.42 3.23
C VAL A 268 11.70 -11.92 3.99
N THR A 269 11.45 -11.35 5.16
CA THR A 269 12.48 -10.81 6.03
C THR A 269 12.66 -11.68 7.27
N ARG A 270 13.90 -12.11 7.53
CA ARG A 270 14.29 -12.83 8.74
C ARG A 270 14.44 -11.83 9.89
N LEU A 271 13.54 -11.89 10.85
CA LEU A 271 13.40 -10.86 11.87
C LEU A 271 14.54 -10.86 12.91
N ASN A 272 15.20 -12.00 13.15
CA ASN A 272 16.36 -12.02 14.07
C ASN A 272 17.62 -11.32 13.50
N ALA A 273 17.68 -11.07 12.18
CA ALA A 273 18.75 -10.31 11.55
C ALA A 273 18.44 -8.79 11.47
N VAL A 274 17.19 -8.39 11.68
CA VAL A 274 16.74 -7.00 11.55
C VAL A 274 17.41 -6.04 12.53
N PRO A 275 17.64 -6.38 13.82
CA PRO A 275 18.32 -5.45 14.74
C PRO A 275 19.69 -4.99 14.25
N ALA A 276 20.47 -5.88 13.62
CA ALA A 276 21.78 -5.50 13.05
C ALA A 276 21.62 -4.58 11.83
N LEU A 277 20.63 -4.83 10.98
CA LEU A 277 20.31 -3.94 9.85
C LEU A 277 19.85 -2.57 10.34
N THR A 278 18.96 -2.53 11.33
CA THR A 278 18.49 -1.27 11.94
C THR A 278 19.66 -0.46 12.48
N ALA A 279 20.59 -1.08 13.21
CA ALA A 279 21.77 -0.40 13.74
C ALA A 279 22.67 0.20 12.63
N SER A 280 22.86 -0.53 11.52
CA SER A 280 23.62 0.00 10.38
C SER A 280 22.91 1.18 9.71
N VAL A 281 21.59 1.13 9.58
CA VAL A 281 20.77 2.23 9.06
C VAL A 281 20.82 3.45 10.00
N GLU A 282 20.72 3.24 11.32
CA GLU A 282 20.86 4.29 12.33
C GLU A 282 22.21 5.00 12.21
N GLN A 283 23.29 4.24 12.11
CA GLN A 283 24.63 4.80 11.97
C GLN A 283 24.76 5.64 10.69
N PHE A 284 24.21 5.18 9.58
CA PHE A 284 24.18 5.93 8.33
C PHE A 284 23.40 7.23 8.47
N PHE A 285 22.18 7.21 8.98
CA PHE A 285 21.36 8.43 9.12
C PHE A 285 21.86 9.37 10.21
N SER A 286 22.52 8.85 11.23
CA SER A 286 23.22 9.69 12.20
C SER A 286 24.36 10.49 11.54
N SER A 287 25.14 9.87 10.64
CA SER A 287 26.16 10.59 9.85
C SER A 287 25.53 11.61 8.90
N GLN A 288 24.44 11.26 8.22
CA GLN A 288 23.74 12.17 7.32
C GLN A 288 23.10 13.35 8.06
N ARG A 289 22.65 13.16 9.30
CA ARG A 289 22.10 14.26 10.13
C ARG A 289 23.14 15.34 10.40
N ALA A 290 24.38 14.98 10.64
CA ALA A 290 25.46 15.95 10.82
C ALA A 290 25.75 16.76 9.54
N ALA A 291 25.53 16.16 8.38
CA ALA A 291 25.68 16.79 7.06
C ALA A 291 24.43 17.58 6.61
N LEU A 292 23.29 17.44 7.25
CA LEU A 292 22.03 18.08 6.88
C LEU A 292 21.95 19.51 7.42
N VAL A 293 22.42 20.45 6.63
CA VAL A 293 22.35 21.90 6.88
C VAL A 293 21.66 22.61 5.70
N PRO A 294 21.23 23.88 5.82
CA PRO A 294 20.51 24.55 4.74
C PRO A 294 21.22 24.54 3.38
N SER A 295 22.54 24.64 3.35
CA SER A 295 23.33 24.61 2.10
C SER A 295 23.40 23.23 1.45
N THR A 296 23.22 22.14 2.20
CA THR A 296 23.22 20.75 1.69
C THR A 296 21.83 20.18 1.55
N PHE A 297 20.79 20.85 2.05
CA PHE A 297 19.39 20.42 1.93
C PHE A 297 19.00 20.04 0.49
N PRO A 298 19.44 20.77 -0.58
CA PRO A 298 19.16 20.39 -1.96
C PRO A 298 19.53 18.94 -2.30
N ARG A 299 20.65 18.44 -1.80
CA ARG A 299 21.09 17.06 -2.02
C ARG A 299 20.09 16.06 -1.44
N PHE A 300 19.65 16.26 -0.20
CA PHE A 300 18.70 15.37 0.47
C PHE A 300 17.31 15.42 -0.15
N SER A 301 16.84 16.62 -0.51
CA SER A 301 15.55 16.79 -1.19
C SER A 301 15.52 16.08 -2.54
N LYS A 302 16.58 16.23 -3.36
CA LYS A 302 16.72 15.53 -4.63
C LYS A 302 16.83 14.02 -4.46
N ALA A 303 17.70 13.54 -3.57
CA ALA A 303 17.88 12.14 -3.27
C ALA A 303 16.55 11.48 -2.91
N ARG A 304 15.76 12.08 -2.01
CA ARG A 304 14.45 11.56 -1.61
C ARG A 304 13.44 11.58 -2.77
N SER A 305 13.37 12.67 -3.54
CA SER A 305 12.40 12.78 -4.64
C SER A 305 12.70 11.86 -5.82
N GLN A 306 13.94 11.42 -5.97
CA GLN A 306 14.40 10.49 -7.00
C GLN A 306 14.42 9.04 -6.54
N SER A 307 14.31 8.79 -5.22
CA SER A 307 14.26 7.45 -4.67
C SER A 307 12.95 6.76 -5.05
N LYS A 308 13.03 5.44 -5.31
CA LYS A 308 11.85 4.63 -5.59
C LYS A 308 10.85 4.76 -4.45
N SER A 309 9.67 5.25 -4.77
CA SER A 309 8.54 5.39 -3.84
C SER A 309 7.47 4.36 -4.16
N PHE A 310 6.72 3.94 -3.14
CA PHE A 310 5.68 2.93 -3.24
C PHE A 310 4.32 3.50 -2.82
N GLY A 311 3.25 2.92 -3.36
CA GLY A 311 1.89 3.31 -3.03
C GLY A 311 1.48 4.68 -3.53
N MET A 312 2.25 5.27 -4.46
CA MET A 312 1.99 6.61 -4.96
C MET A 312 0.90 6.59 -6.03
N PRO A 313 -0.22 7.27 -5.81
CA PRO A 313 -1.12 7.60 -6.90
C PRO A 313 -0.41 8.60 -7.84
N ALA A 314 -0.65 8.50 -9.13
CA ALA A 314 0.08 9.26 -10.15
C ALA A 314 0.01 10.78 -10.01
N PHE A 315 -1.01 11.32 -9.38
CA PHE A 315 -1.25 12.76 -9.35
C PHE A 315 -1.47 13.34 -7.95
N THR A 316 -1.76 12.53 -6.97
CA THR A 316 -1.88 13.08 -5.63
C THR A 316 -0.48 13.22 -5.04
N PHE A 317 -0.11 14.44 -4.72
CA PHE A 317 1.05 14.74 -3.88
C PHE A 317 0.79 14.33 -2.41
N SER A 318 -0.13 13.41 -2.20
CA SER A 318 -0.45 12.75 -0.95
C SER A 318 -0.30 11.25 -1.17
N GLY A 319 0.61 10.63 -0.47
CA GLY A 319 0.85 9.20 -0.51
C GLY A 319 1.41 8.77 0.83
N PRO A 320 1.57 7.47 1.06
CA PRO A 320 2.09 6.95 2.32
C PRO A 320 3.57 7.28 2.56
N ASP A 321 4.22 7.99 1.64
CA ASP A 321 5.63 8.41 1.73
C ASP A 321 6.63 7.27 2.02
N MET A 322 6.29 6.05 1.54
CA MET A 322 7.19 4.90 1.63
C MET A 322 8.22 4.93 0.50
N THR A 323 9.46 4.69 0.82
CA THR A 323 10.56 4.67 -0.15
C THR A 323 11.45 3.44 0.06
N ASP A 324 12.08 2.95 -1.02
CA ASP A 324 13.02 1.83 -0.92
C ASP A 324 14.21 2.23 -0.02
N LEU A 325 14.51 1.37 0.95
CA LEU A 325 15.59 1.59 1.92
C LEU A 325 16.95 1.79 1.25
N LEU A 326 17.30 0.85 0.36
CA LEU A 326 18.66 0.84 -0.22
C LEU A 326 18.83 1.91 -1.28
N ASP A 327 17.81 2.16 -2.12
CA ASP A 327 17.85 3.22 -3.12
C ASP A 327 17.96 4.60 -2.45
N LEU A 328 17.20 4.84 -1.37
CA LEU A 328 17.32 6.06 -0.57
C LEU A 328 18.75 6.26 -0.02
N CYS A 329 19.30 5.25 0.63
CA CYS A 329 20.66 5.33 1.19
C CYS A 329 21.69 5.56 0.08
N ASN A 330 21.59 4.86 -1.06
CA ASN A 330 22.51 5.04 -2.19
C ASN A 330 22.49 6.46 -2.76
N ARG A 331 21.31 7.09 -2.84
CA ARG A 331 21.16 8.45 -3.39
C ARG A 331 21.58 9.54 -2.42
N MET A 332 21.51 9.28 -1.12
CA MET A 332 21.94 10.21 -0.08
C MET A 332 23.44 10.18 0.21
N ALA A 333 24.08 9.06 -0.07
CA ALA A 333 25.46 8.81 0.31
C ALA A 333 26.46 9.64 -0.51
N GLU A 334 27.52 10.07 0.17
CA GLU A 334 28.75 10.61 -0.40
C GLU A 334 29.79 9.49 -0.58
N PRO A 335 30.85 9.71 -1.35
CA PRO A 335 31.94 8.71 -1.48
C PRO A 335 32.54 8.25 -0.15
N SER A 336 32.56 9.13 0.87
CA SER A 336 33.01 8.82 2.23
C SER A 336 32.11 7.81 2.96
N ASP A 337 30.85 7.66 2.55
CA ASP A 337 29.87 6.77 3.18
C ASP A 337 29.94 5.33 2.64
N SER A 338 30.89 5.04 1.74
CA SER A 338 30.99 3.73 1.07
C SER A 338 31.06 2.54 2.04
N GLY A 339 31.74 2.72 3.20
CA GLY A 339 31.79 1.71 4.24
C GLY A 339 30.44 1.45 4.91
N LEU A 340 29.69 2.51 5.22
CA LEU A 340 28.35 2.42 5.81
C LEU A 340 27.37 1.77 4.84
N LEU A 341 27.43 2.15 3.56
CA LEU A 341 26.60 1.50 2.52
C LEU A 341 26.92 0.01 2.34
N CYS A 342 28.20 -0.36 2.40
CA CYS A 342 28.64 -1.75 2.32
C CYS A 342 28.08 -2.56 3.49
N ASP A 343 28.07 -2.00 4.70
CA ASP A 343 27.50 -2.65 5.87
C ASP A 343 25.97 -2.80 5.73
N ILE A 344 25.25 -1.74 5.36
CA ILE A 344 23.79 -1.82 5.09
C ILE A 344 23.49 -2.91 4.07
N ARG A 345 24.19 -2.97 2.93
CA ARG A 345 23.98 -4.00 1.90
C ARG A 345 24.23 -5.41 2.44
N THR A 346 25.24 -5.56 3.29
CA THR A 346 25.58 -6.85 3.91
C THR A 346 24.47 -7.30 4.85
N ARG A 347 24.02 -6.41 5.79
CA ARG A 347 22.96 -6.70 6.73
C ARG A 347 21.59 -6.92 6.03
N LEU A 348 21.34 -6.18 4.96
CA LEU A 348 20.13 -6.36 4.15
C LEU A 348 20.07 -7.76 3.50
N ARG A 349 21.18 -8.26 2.95
CA ARG A 349 21.26 -9.64 2.41
C ARG A 349 21.09 -10.71 3.49
N GLU A 350 21.50 -10.44 4.73
CA GLU A 350 21.29 -11.34 5.86
C GLU A 350 19.82 -11.34 6.30
N ALA A 351 19.16 -10.18 6.26
CA ALA A 351 17.78 -10.00 6.70
C ALA A 351 16.76 -10.42 5.62
N VAL A 352 16.89 -9.97 4.39
CA VAL A 352 15.94 -10.29 3.30
C VAL A 352 16.31 -11.64 2.67
N VAL A 353 15.57 -12.68 3.05
CA VAL A 353 15.78 -14.06 2.59
C VAL A 353 15.45 -14.22 1.11
N CYS A 354 14.38 -13.57 0.67
CA CYS A 354 14.00 -13.42 -0.74
C CYS A 354 13.12 -12.20 -0.92
N SER A 355 13.23 -11.59 -2.07
CA SER A 355 12.34 -10.57 -2.59
C SER A 355 12.11 -10.84 -4.05
N SER A 356 10.90 -10.61 -4.53
CA SER A 356 10.57 -10.69 -5.95
C SER A 356 9.61 -9.58 -6.33
N THR A 357 9.72 -9.17 -7.58
CA THR A 357 8.94 -8.09 -8.17
C THR A 357 8.37 -8.54 -9.50
N SER A 358 7.32 -7.89 -9.96
CA SER A 358 6.78 -8.06 -11.31
C SER A 358 6.71 -6.74 -12.05
N GLY A 359 6.39 -6.80 -13.33
CA GLY A 359 6.26 -5.61 -14.17
C GLY A 359 7.61 -4.96 -14.46
N SER A 360 7.64 -3.63 -14.49
CA SER A 360 8.84 -2.84 -14.77
C SER A 360 9.70 -2.58 -13.53
N LEU A 361 9.28 -3.05 -12.36
CA LEU A 361 10.08 -2.89 -11.15
C LEU A 361 11.42 -3.62 -11.32
N SER A 362 12.49 -2.85 -11.47
CA SER A 362 13.84 -3.40 -11.52
C SER A 362 14.21 -3.99 -10.17
N HIS A 363 14.74 -5.21 -10.16
CA HIS A 363 15.28 -5.82 -8.95
C HIS A 363 16.38 -4.98 -8.30
N ASP A 364 17.08 -4.13 -9.07
CA ASP A 364 18.14 -3.26 -8.55
C ASP A 364 17.59 -2.05 -7.77
N ALA A 365 16.32 -1.70 -7.98
CA ALA A 365 15.65 -0.57 -7.32
C ALA A 365 14.70 -0.99 -6.21
N VAL A 366 14.57 -2.30 -5.91
CA VAL A 366 13.63 -2.84 -4.93
C VAL A 366 14.34 -3.85 -4.04
N CYS A 367 14.65 -3.42 -2.82
CA CYS A 367 15.46 -4.22 -1.90
C CYS A 367 14.65 -5.15 -0.98
N GLY A 368 13.32 -5.07 -1.00
CA GLY A 368 12.43 -5.88 -0.17
C GLY A 368 12.00 -5.22 1.15
N LEU A 369 12.55 -4.07 1.50
CA LEU A 369 12.17 -3.26 2.66
C LEU A 369 12.09 -1.78 2.31
N SER A 370 11.04 -1.12 2.77
CA SER A 370 10.85 0.33 2.66
C SER A 370 11.18 1.03 3.97
N LEU A 371 11.28 2.36 3.90
CA LEU A 371 11.29 3.29 5.03
C LEU A 371 10.23 4.37 4.80
N TYR A 372 9.61 4.84 5.87
CA TYR A 372 8.81 6.06 5.84
C TYR A 372 9.70 7.30 5.77
N PHE A 373 9.53 8.13 4.75
CA PHE A 373 10.26 9.38 4.62
C PHE A 373 9.39 10.43 3.90
N PRO A 374 8.87 11.46 4.60
CA PRO A 374 7.97 12.44 4.03
C PRO A 374 8.66 13.29 2.94
N CYS A 375 7.97 13.45 1.80
CA CYS A 375 8.51 14.17 0.66
C CYS A 375 7.49 14.99 -0.11
N TYR A 376 6.23 14.54 -0.14
CA TYR A 376 5.26 15.07 -1.07
C TYR A 376 4.37 16.14 -0.46
N ASN A 377 3.97 16.00 0.78
CA ASN A 377 3.04 16.92 1.44
C ASN A 377 3.49 17.25 2.87
N LEU A 378 3.70 18.54 3.16
CA LEU A 378 4.05 19.02 4.51
C LEU A 378 2.94 18.78 5.53
N SER A 379 1.67 18.68 5.13
CA SER A 379 0.58 18.35 6.04
C SER A 379 0.69 16.93 6.56
N GLN A 380 1.21 16.01 5.76
CA GLN A 380 1.49 14.62 6.16
C GLN A 380 2.71 14.51 7.08
N ALA A 381 3.61 15.48 7.05
CA ALA A 381 4.69 15.56 8.02
C ALA A 381 4.20 15.72 9.48
N ARG A 382 2.91 16.01 9.70
CA ARG A 382 2.27 15.93 11.04
C ARG A 382 2.20 14.50 11.57
N SER A 383 2.19 13.50 10.69
CA SER A 383 2.30 12.08 11.06
C SER A 383 3.67 11.69 11.67
N LEU A 384 4.62 12.62 11.75
CA LEU A 384 5.89 12.38 12.45
C LEU A 384 5.69 12.08 13.94
N GLU A 385 4.63 12.61 14.57
CA GLU A 385 4.36 12.34 15.97
C GLU A 385 3.85 10.90 16.15
N GLU A 386 2.99 10.43 15.26
CA GLU A 386 2.56 9.03 15.20
C GLU A 386 3.74 8.11 14.86
N TYR A 387 4.59 8.52 13.94
CA TYR A 387 5.81 7.81 13.59
C TYR A 387 6.76 7.67 14.78
N TYR A 388 6.95 8.73 15.59
CA TYR A 388 7.73 8.67 16.83
C TYR A 388 7.21 7.59 17.79
N HIS A 389 5.89 7.46 17.89
CA HIS A 389 5.25 6.45 18.75
C HIS A 389 5.37 5.01 18.24
N CYS A 390 5.80 4.79 17.00
CA CYS A 390 6.13 3.46 16.51
C CYS A 390 7.36 2.83 17.20
N GLY A 391 8.14 3.64 17.95
CA GLY A 391 9.31 3.15 18.69
C GLY A 391 10.46 2.68 17.81
N PHE A 392 10.48 3.07 16.54
CA PHE A 392 11.60 2.82 15.64
C PHE A 392 12.78 3.73 16.01
N SER A 393 13.87 3.60 15.34
CA SER A 393 15.15 4.30 15.53
C SER A 393 15.05 5.78 15.94
N PRO A 394 15.51 6.19 17.12
CA PRO A 394 15.56 7.60 17.53
C PRO A 394 16.48 8.46 16.62
N ASP A 395 17.56 7.88 16.11
CA ASP A 395 18.51 8.59 15.24
C ASP A 395 17.91 8.84 13.86
N TYR A 396 17.26 7.83 13.27
CA TYR A 396 16.52 8.01 12.02
C TYR A 396 15.40 9.03 12.17
N PHE A 397 14.59 8.93 13.23
CA PHE A 397 13.54 9.92 13.52
C PHE A 397 14.11 11.34 13.64
N SER A 398 15.24 11.49 14.34
CA SER A 398 15.89 12.80 14.50
C SER A 398 16.38 13.39 13.17
N PHE A 399 16.84 12.53 12.25
CA PHE A 399 17.20 12.94 10.89
C PHE A 399 15.97 13.40 10.10
N VAL A 400 14.90 12.60 10.07
CA VAL A 400 13.66 12.92 9.35
C VAL A 400 13.03 14.20 9.91
N ARG A 401 13.00 14.37 11.22
CA ARG A 401 12.49 15.60 11.88
C ARG A 401 13.29 16.83 11.46
N GLU A 402 14.61 16.74 11.42
CA GLU A 402 15.46 17.85 10.98
C GLU A 402 15.25 18.16 9.49
N TYR A 403 15.11 17.12 8.65
CA TYR A 403 14.78 17.30 7.24
C TYR A 403 13.44 18.04 7.07
N VAL A 404 12.40 17.63 7.76
CA VAL A 404 11.08 18.29 7.71
C VAL A 404 11.16 19.73 8.23
N ARG A 405 11.92 19.99 9.28
CA ARG A 405 12.13 21.34 9.81
C ARG A 405 12.75 22.26 8.76
N GLN A 406 13.78 21.80 8.06
CA GLN A 406 14.43 22.58 7.00
C GLN A 406 13.52 22.74 5.78
N TRP A 407 12.76 21.70 5.44
CA TRP A 407 11.76 21.77 4.39
C TRP A 407 10.70 22.84 4.69
N GLN A 408 10.13 22.85 5.89
CA GLN A 408 9.14 23.84 6.34
C GLN A 408 9.72 25.26 6.33
N ALA A 409 10.93 25.44 6.83
CA ALA A 409 11.61 26.74 6.85
C ALA A 409 11.86 27.27 5.44
N GLY A 410 12.37 26.42 4.53
CA GLY A 410 12.58 26.77 3.14
C GLY A 410 11.28 27.05 2.39
N TYR A 411 10.24 26.22 2.61
CA TYR A 411 8.92 26.43 2.03
C TYR A 411 8.32 27.78 2.43
N ALA A 412 8.44 28.17 3.70
CA ALA A 412 7.94 29.44 4.21
C ALA A 412 8.74 30.66 3.69
N SER A 413 10.04 30.50 3.45
CA SER A 413 10.92 31.58 2.99
C SER A 413 10.74 31.92 1.50
N VAL A 414 10.22 30.98 0.68
CA VAL A 414 10.01 31.17 -0.75
C VAL A 414 8.57 31.62 -0.98
N SER A 415 8.35 32.90 -1.25
CA SER A 415 7.01 33.49 -1.45
C SER A 415 6.32 33.06 -2.77
N SER A 416 7.12 32.68 -3.77
CA SER A 416 6.68 32.13 -5.06
C SER A 416 7.73 31.16 -5.58
N SER A 417 7.36 30.32 -6.56
CA SER A 417 8.34 29.45 -7.23
C SER A 417 9.52 30.31 -7.74
N THR A 418 10.73 29.83 -7.51
CA THR A 418 11.98 30.48 -7.98
C THR A 418 12.15 30.41 -9.51
N PHE A 419 11.20 29.78 -10.21
CA PHE A 419 11.25 29.59 -11.66
C PHE A 419 10.63 30.78 -12.40
N PRO A 420 11.29 31.27 -13.47
CA PRO A 420 10.80 32.39 -14.21
C PRO A 420 9.49 32.10 -14.93
N ASP A 421 8.62 33.12 -15.05
CA ASP A 421 7.34 33.06 -15.78
C ASP A 421 7.48 32.92 -17.30
N LYS A 422 8.70 32.85 -17.82
CA LYS A 422 8.98 32.86 -19.25
C LYS A 422 9.65 31.55 -19.70
N VAL A 423 9.33 31.23 -20.94
CA VAL A 423 9.79 30.13 -21.79
C VAL A 423 11.20 29.68 -21.48
N LEU A 424 11.38 28.35 -21.32
CA LEU A 424 12.70 27.73 -21.27
C LEU A 424 13.52 28.14 -22.49
N PRO A 425 14.75 28.64 -22.29
CA PRO A 425 15.80 28.47 -23.26
C PRO A 425 16.03 26.97 -23.51
N ASP A 426 16.73 26.58 -24.54
CA ASP A 426 17.03 25.19 -24.91
C ASP A 426 17.66 24.34 -23.77
N ALA A 427 18.06 24.98 -22.67
CA ALA A 427 18.55 24.36 -21.47
C ALA A 427 18.20 25.16 -20.21
N LEU A 428 18.01 24.46 -19.07
CA LEU A 428 17.89 25.09 -17.75
C LEU A 428 19.23 25.71 -17.33
N SER A 429 19.21 26.89 -16.69
CA SER A 429 20.40 27.45 -16.10
C SER A 429 20.92 26.56 -14.96
N THR A 430 22.21 26.67 -14.64
CA THR A 430 22.82 25.91 -13.53
C THR A 430 22.06 26.13 -12.22
N ASP A 431 21.64 27.36 -11.95
CA ASP A 431 20.87 27.70 -10.76
C ASP A 431 19.50 26.98 -10.74
N MET A 432 18.79 26.98 -11.87
CA MET A 432 17.52 26.23 -11.98
C MET A 432 17.72 24.72 -11.80
N ILE A 433 18.79 24.14 -12.35
CA ILE A 433 19.13 22.72 -12.15
C ILE A 433 19.36 22.44 -10.66
N LEU A 434 20.09 23.30 -9.98
CA LEU A 434 20.37 23.15 -8.55
C LEU A 434 19.10 23.19 -7.71
N HIS A 435 18.12 24.00 -8.09
CA HIS A 435 16.86 24.19 -7.36
C HIS A 435 15.70 23.30 -7.84
N THR A 436 15.87 22.52 -8.89
CA THR A 436 14.85 21.59 -9.39
C THR A 436 15.03 20.20 -8.80
N ARG A 437 13.98 19.66 -8.17
CA ARG A 437 13.97 18.27 -7.67
C ARG A 437 13.24 17.30 -8.58
N LYS A 438 12.22 17.78 -9.33
CA LYS A 438 11.43 16.95 -10.25
C LYS A 438 10.89 17.78 -11.42
N ILE A 439 10.67 17.13 -12.57
CA ILE A 439 10.10 17.75 -13.77
C ILE A 439 8.96 16.87 -14.24
N TYR A 440 7.84 17.49 -14.63
CA TYR A 440 6.70 16.81 -15.22
C TYR A 440 6.36 17.46 -16.56
N ALA A 441 5.93 16.69 -17.55
CA ALA A 441 5.20 17.21 -18.69
C ALA A 441 3.73 17.37 -18.31
N VAL A 442 3.14 18.53 -18.61
CA VAL A 442 1.75 18.83 -18.23
C VAL A 442 0.95 19.35 -19.42
N LEU A 443 -0.34 18.98 -19.47
CA LEU A 443 -1.34 19.57 -20.35
C LEU A 443 -2.33 20.36 -19.49
N LEU A 444 -2.41 21.67 -19.74
CA LEU A 444 -3.36 22.56 -19.07
C LEU A 444 -4.42 23.06 -20.05
N SER A 445 -5.65 23.24 -19.57
CA SER A 445 -6.73 23.92 -20.26
C SER A 445 -7.24 25.08 -19.42
N GLN A 446 -7.52 26.24 -20.06
CA GLN A 446 -8.06 27.38 -19.37
C GLN A 446 -9.58 27.33 -19.37
N THR A 447 -10.18 27.56 -18.21
CA THR A 447 -11.63 27.73 -18.05
C THR A 447 -12.07 29.14 -18.51
N PRO A 448 -13.35 29.37 -18.80
CA PRO A 448 -13.86 30.70 -19.18
C PRO A 448 -13.59 31.79 -18.15
N ASP A 449 -13.54 31.45 -16.85
CA ASP A 449 -13.23 32.36 -15.74
C ASP A 449 -11.71 32.53 -15.48
N GLY A 450 -10.89 31.96 -16.37
CA GLY A 450 -9.43 32.17 -16.37
C GLY A 450 -8.60 31.19 -15.54
N ARG A 451 -9.22 30.25 -14.83
CA ARG A 451 -8.50 29.21 -14.06
C ARG A 451 -7.86 28.18 -15.01
N TRP A 452 -6.80 27.56 -14.55
CA TRP A 452 -6.13 26.49 -15.27
C TRP A 452 -6.49 25.14 -14.69
N LEU A 453 -6.92 24.18 -15.54
CA LEU A 453 -7.18 22.80 -15.19
C LEU A 453 -6.06 21.90 -15.73
N SER A 454 -5.59 20.97 -14.93
CA SER A 454 -4.56 20.00 -15.34
C SER A 454 -5.23 18.77 -15.98
N TYR A 455 -5.08 18.62 -17.29
CA TYR A 455 -5.63 17.48 -18.04
C TYR A 455 -4.70 16.27 -18.06
N GLY A 456 -3.46 16.43 -17.64
CA GLY A 456 -2.56 15.29 -17.55
C GLY A 456 -1.17 15.67 -17.13
N MET A 457 -0.47 14.65 -16.65
CA MET A 457 0.89 14.79 -16.19
C MET A 457 1.64 13.48 -16.48
N ASP A 458 2.80 13.63 -17.16
CA ASP A 458 3.74 12.54 -17.38
C ASP A 458 5.02 12.88 -16.61
N GLY A 459 5.37 12.08 -15.60
CA GLY A 459 6.43 12.49 -14.67
C GLY A 459 7.59 11.52 -14.50
N ASP A 460 7.39 10.25 -14.80
CA ASP A 460 8.46 9.28 -14.62
C ASP A 460 9.29 9.18 -15.91
N GLY A 461 10.54 9.62 -15.84
CA GLY A 461 11.51 9.50 -16.92
C GLY A 461 12.00 10.82 -17.52
N ILE A 462 11.52 11.97 -17.05
CA ILE A 462 12.10 13.25 -17.45
C ILE A 462 13.32 13.52 -16.57
N THR A 463 14.49 13.38 -17.17
CA THR A 463 15.78 13.66 -16.54
C THR A 463 16.44 14.88 -17.17
N LEU A 464 17.42 15.44 -16.45
CA LEU A 464 18.24 16.54 -16.96
C LEU A 464 19.65 16.03 -17.24
N THR A 465 20.21 16.46 -18.38
CA THR A 465 21.65 16.37 -18.59
C THR A 465 22.41 17.21 -17.58
N PRO A 466 23.72 16.98 -17.38
CA PRO A 466 24.57 17.88 -16.58
C PRO A 466 24.54 19.34 -17.07
N HIS A 467 24.20 19.57 -18.33
CA HIS A 467 24.08 20.90 -18.96
C HIS A 467 22.66 21.48 -18.91
N GLY A 468 21.73 20.85 -18.17
CA GLY A 468 20.36 21.33 -17.99
C GLY A 468 19.41 21.08 -19.15
N GLN A 469 19.80 20.28 -20.14
CA GLN A 469 18.90 19.86 -21.20
C GLN A 469 17.99 18.74 -20.69
N ILE A 470 16.74 18.75 -21.14
CA ILE A 470 15.78 17.69 -20.81
C ILE A 470 16.10 16.46 -21.67
N GLU A 471 16.48 15.38 -21.00
CA GLU A 471 16.67 14.06 -21.62
C GLU A 471 15.36 13.26 -21.65
N ASN A 472 15.36 12.19 -22.45
CA ASN A 472 14.26 11.21 -22.55
C ASN A 472 12.91 11.78 -22.99
N THR A 473 12.93 12.90 -23.69
CA THR A 473 11.72 13.38 -24.34
C THR A 473 11.56 12.70 -25.69
N SER A 474 10.50 11.93 -25.87
CA SER A 474 10.05 11.57 -27.20
C SER A 474 9.80 12.85 -28.02
N ASP A 475 10.00 12.84 -29.34
CA ASP A 475 9.70 14.00 -30.21
C ASP A 475 8.25 14.47 -30.06
N SER A 476 7.34 13.61 -29.61
CA SER A 476 5.95 13.92 -29.25
C SER A 476 5.81 14.88 -28.07
N LEU A 477 6.75 14.89 -27.10
CA LEU A 477 6.77 15.84 -25.99
C LEU A 477 7.30 17.22 -26.44
N ARG A 478 8.12 17.27 -27.48
CA ARG A 478 8.61 18.55 -28.04
C ARG A 478 7.59 19.25 -28.94
N GLN A 479 6.71 18.47 -29.60
CA GLN A 479 5.67 18.99 -30.49
C GLN A 479 4.35 18.29 -30.22
N TRP A 480 3.56 18.81 -29.27
CA TRP A 480 2.25 18.28 -29.02
C TRP A 480 1.36 18.32 -30.26
N ASN A 481 0.87 17.14 -30.67
CA ASN A 481 0.05 16.96 -31.89
C ASN A 481 -1.44 17.30 -31.68
N ARG A 482 -1.80 17.95 -30.56
CA ARG A 482 -3.16 18.34 -30.14
C ARG A 482 -4.10 17.17 -29.87
N LYS A 483 -3.57 15.96 -29.72
CA LYS A 483 -4.37 14.81 -29.35
C LYS A 483 -4.19 14.53 -27.86
N TRP A 484 -5.25 14.06 -27.26
CA TRP A 484 -5.27 13.64 -25.86
C TRP A 484 -6.18 12.44 -25.66
N ILE A 485 -6.12 11.84 -24.48
CA ILE A 485 -6.93 10.67 -24.12
C ILE A 485 -8.40 11.08 -23.97
N HIS A 486 -9.26 10.33 -24.65
CA HIS A 486 -10.71 10.43 -24.56
C HIS A 486 -11.28 9.10 -24.11
N ILE A 487 -12.28 9.14 -23.23
CA ILE A 487 -13.07 7.99 -22.82
C ILE A 487 -14.53 8.27 -23.14
N GLY A 488 -15.16 7.40 -23.94
CA GLY A 488 -16.53 7.63 -24.39
C GLY A 488 -16.72 8.92 -25.19
N GLY A 489 -15.68 9.35 -25.91
CA GLY A 489 -15.69 10.58 -26.70
C GLY A 489 -15.49 11.87 -25.88
N LYS A 490 -15.23 11.77 -24.57
CA LYS A 490 -14.99 12.90 -23.67
C LYS A 490 -13.50 13.03 -23.38
N THR A 491 -12.95 14.24 -23.49
CA THR A 491 -11.56 14.52 -23.06
C THR A 491 -11.46 14.37 -21.56
N VAL A 492 -10.50 13.58 -21.08
CA VAL A 492 -10.35 13.28 -19.66
C VAL A 492 -8.99 13.71 -19.12
N ALA A 493 -8.92 14.06 -17.87
CA ALA A 493 -7.67 14.22 -17.18
C ALA A 493 -7.02 12.83 -16.97
N ALA A 494 -5.82 12.62 -17.51
CA ALA A 494 -5.15 11.33 -17.47
C ALA A 494 -3.71 11.50 -16.97
N TYR A 495 -3.36 10.74 -15.94
CA TYR A 495 -2.07 10.82 -15.27
C TYR A 495 -1.37 9.48 -15.37
N MET A 496 -0.18 9.46 -15.95
CA MET A 496 0.60 8.25 -16.09
C MET A 496 1.06 7.76 -14.73
N THR A 497 0.74 6.50 -14.43
CA THR A 497 1.16 5.83 -13.21
C THR A 497 2.31 4.88 -13.44
N PHE A 498 2.43 4.40 -14.67
CA PHE A 498 3.36 3.35 -15.03
C PHE A 498 3.67 3.37 -16.52
N SER A 499 4.93 3.12 -16.88
CA SER A 499 5.38 2.96 -18.26
C SER A 499 6.58 2.00 -18.32
N ASP A 500 6.47 0.97 -19.16
CA ASP A 500 7.60 0.12 -19.55
C ASP A 500 7.58 -0.15 -21.06
N SER A 501 8.44 -1.06 -21.52
CA SER A 501 8.52 -1.44 -22.95
C SER A 501 7.26 -2.18 -23.46
N ARG A 502 6.35 -2.63 -22.60
CA ARG A 502 5.19 -3.48 -22.94
C ARG A 502 3.86 -2.93 -22.52
N SER A 503 3.84 -2.04 -21.52
CA SER A 503 2.61 -1.52 -20.96
C SER A 503 2.71 -0.07 -20.51
N LEU A 504 1.55 0.60 -20.50
CA LEU A 504 1.40 1.98 -20.09
C LEU A 504 0.10 2.10 -19.30
N ASN A 505 0.16 2.57 -18.08
CA ASN A 505 -1.01 2.74 -17.23
C ASN A 505 -1.25 4.21 -16.90
N TYR A 506 -2.53 4.61 -16.91
CA TYR A 506 -2.97 5.92 -16.47
C TYR A 506 -4.07 5.79 -15.43
N THR A 507 -4.18 6.79 -14.58
CA THR A 507 -5.36 7.02 -13.75
C THR A 507 -6.13 8.24 -14.25
N VAL A 508 -7.47 8.18 -14.15
CA VAL A 508 -8.37 9.27 -14.50
C VAL A 508 -9.27 9.57 -13.30
N PRO A 509 -9.15 10.76 -12.70
CA PRO A 509 -9.99 11.15 -11.56
C PRO A 509 -11.47 11.24 -11.94
N VAL A 510 -12.34 10.60 -11.15
CA VAL A 510 -13.79 10.58 -11.38
C VAL A 510 -14.59 10.59 -10.08
N LEU A 511 -15.89 10.90 -10.21
CA LEU A 511 -16.89 10.42 -9.27
C LEU A 511 -17.61 9.24 -9.92
N LEU A 512 -17.46 8.06 -9.35
CA LEU A 512 -18.20 6.87 -9.74
C LEU A 512 -19.44 6.74 -8.84
N ASN A 513 -20.62 6.97 -9.41
CA ASN A 513 -21.88 6.99 -8.65
C ASN A 513 -21.86 7.98 -7.45
N GLY A 514 -21.10 9.07 -7.57
CA GLY A 514 -20.95 10.10 -6.54
C GLY A 514 -19.75 9.88 -5.60
N GLU A 515 -19.04 8.74 -5.68
CA GLU A 515 -17.87 8.46 -4.85
C GLU A 515 -16.57 8.77 -5.58
N ARG A 516 -15.63 9.45 -4.91
CA ARG A 516 -14.31 9.77 -5.45
C ARG A 516 -13.54 8.46 -5.77
N SER A 517 -13.14 8.33 -7.03
CA SER A 517 -12.44 7.15 -7.55
C SER A 517 -11.48 7.58 -8.67
N ASP A 518 -10.56 6.68 -9.02
CA ASP A 518 -9.73 6.82 -10.21
C ASP A 518 -10.05 5.67 -11.17
N LEU A 519 -10.41 5.98 -12.42
CA LEU A 519 -10.43 4.96 -13.46
C LEU A 519 -9.00 4.54 -13.75
N ILE A 520 -8.80 3.23 -13.87
CA ILE A 520 -7.52 2.64 -14.26
C ILE A 520 -7.56 2.37 -15.76
N LEU A 521 -6.71 3.05 -16.50
CA LEU A 521 -6.50 2.80 -17.92
C LEU A 521 -5.24 1.98 -18.12
N ARG A 522 -5.35 0.95 -18.96
CA ARG A 522 -4.22 0.09 -19.33
C ARG A 522 -4.08 0.05 -20.85
N TYR A 523 -2.84 0.21 -21.29
CA TYR A 523 -2.38 -0.05 -22.65
C TYR A 523 -1.36 -1.18 -22.57
N ASP A 524 -1.56 -2.27 -23.29
CA ASP A 524 -0.67 -3.42 -23.37
C ASP A 524 -0.75 -4.08 -24.75
N GLU A 525 -0.01 -5.15 -24.97
CA GLU A 525 -0.01 -5.88 -26.24
C GLU A 525 -1.41 -6.39 -26.63
N MET A 526 -2.26 -6.74 -25.65
CA MET A 526 -3.63 -7.17 -25.89
C MET A 526 -4.61 -6.00 -26.06
N ASN A 527 -4.27 -4.83 -25.56
CA ASN A 527 -5.09 -3.62 -25.58
C ASN A 527 -4.28 -2.42 -26.11
N PRO A 528 -3.77 -2.45 -27.36
CA PRO A 528 -2.94 -1.37 -27.90
C PRO A 528 -3.70 -0.04 -28.05
N GLY A 529 -5.03 -0.07 -28.11
CA GLY A 529 -5.88 1.12 -28.14
C GLY A 529 -6.29 1.64 -26.76
N GLY A 530 -5.85 0.98 -25.69
CA GLY A 530 -6.23 1.28 -24.32
C GLY A 530 -7.58 0.68 -23.89
N VAL A 531 -7.68 0.32 -22.63
CA VAL A 531 -8.91 -0.18 -22.00
C VAL A 531 -9.08 0.39 -20.61
N VAL A 532 -10.34 0.67 -20.21
CA VAL A 532 -10.69 0.96 -18.82
C VAL A 532 -10.78 -0.38 -18.08
N ALA A 533 -9.81 -0.66 -17.22
CA ALA A 533 -9.76 -1.90 -16.43
C ALA A 533 -10.80 -1.90 -15.29
N GLY A 534 -11.14 -0.73 -14.77
CA GLY A 534 -12.10 -0.52 -13.69
C GLY A 534 -11.86 0.80 -12.98
N ALA A 535 -12.36 0.92 -11.75
CA ALA A 535 -12.14 2.08 -10.90
C ALA A 535 -11.59 1.67 -9.52
N ARG A 536 -10.64 2.43 -8.99
CA ARG A 536 -10.12 2.32 -7.63
C ARG A 536 -10.68 3.45 -6.78
N ARG A 537 -11.25 3.14 -5.63
CA ARG A 537 -11.78 4.14 -4.70
C ARG A 537 -10.68 4.82 -3.91
N HIS A 538 -10.97 6.02 -3.44
CA HIS A 538 -10.19 6.68 -2.41
C HIS A 538 -10.84 6.43 -1.05
N LEU A 539 -10.21 5.66 -0.19
CA LEU A 539 -10.71 5.37 1.16
C LEU A 539 -10.41 6.53 2.11
N ASN A 540 -9.15 6.98 2.09
CA ASN A 540 -8.66 8.18 2.75
C ASN A 540 -7.28 8.55 2.14
N ASP A 541 -6.65 9.61 2.64
CA ASP A 541 -5.38 10.12 2.09
C ASP A 541 -4.18 9.18 2.27
N GLN A 542 -4.27 8.18 3.15
CA GLN A 542 -3.16 7.27 3.49
C GLN A 542 -3.43 5.82 3.10
N THR A 543 -4.70 5.41 3.01
CA THR A 543 -5.08 4.03 2.76
C THR A 543 -5.55 3.86 1.32
N PRO A 544 -4.72 3.29 0.43
CA PRO A 544 -5.14 2.95 -0.93
C PRO A 544 -6.10 1.76 -0.91
N ASP A 545 -7.15 1.83 -1.72
CA ASP A 545 -8.00 0.64 -1.94
C ASP A 545 -7.26 -0.34 -2.85
N LYS A 546 -7.07 -1.58 -2.41
CA LYS A 546 -6.51 -2.62 -3.27
C LYS A 546 -7.52 -3.22 -4.23
N GLY A 547 -8.81 -2.97 -4.04
CA GLY A 547 -9.88 -3.45 -4.89
C GLY A 547 -10.07 -2.57 -6.14
N ILE A 548 -10.13 -3.21 -7.34
CA ILE A 548 -10.56 -2.55 -8.58
C ILE A 548 -12.02 -2.93 -8.84
N THR A 549 -12.91 -1.94 -8.78
CA THR A 549 -14.33 -2.10 -9.06
C THR A 549 -14.56 -2.13 -10.58
N PRO A 550 -15.11 -3.21 -11.15
CA PRO A 550 -15.52 -3.21 -12.55
C PRO A 550 -16.64 -2.18 -12.79
N ILE A 551 -16.55 -1.44 -13.89
CA ILE A 551 -17.63 -0.53 -14.29
C ILE A 551 -18.82 -1.35 -14.80
N ARG A 552 -20.00 -1.09 -14.24
CA ARG A 552 -21.25 -1.81 -14.52
C ARG A 552 -22.19 -1.00 -15.40
N LYS A 553 -23.17 -1.65 -15.98
CA LYS A 553 -24.26 -0.99 -16.67
C LYS A 553 -24.99 -0.06 -15.71
N ASN A 554 -25.30 1.16 -16.17
CA ASN A 554 -25.94 2.28 -15.47
C ASN A 554 -25.03 3.01 -14.47
N ASP A 555 -23.77 2.63 -14.31
CA ASP A 555 -22.84 3.44 -13.51
C ASP A 555 -22.69 4.83 -14.13
N ARG A 556 -22.83 5.84 -13.29
CA ARG A 556 -22.60 7.25 -13.63
C ARG A 556 -21.17 7.62 -13.32
N ILE A 557 -20.45 8.05 -14.33
CA ILE A 557 -19.06 8.50 -14.23
C ILE A 557 -19.05 10.00 -14.51
N VAL A 558 -18.61 10.80 -13.55
CA VAL A 558 -18.35 12.23 -13.71
C VAL A 558 -16.84 12.40 -13.77
N TYR A 559 -16.32 12.85 -14.90
CA TYR A 559 -14.91 13.11 -15.06
C TYR A 559 -14.51 14.36 -14.30
N LEU A 560 -13.44 14.25 -13.53
CA LEU A 560 -12.89 15.32 -12.72
C LEU A 560 -11.57 15.80 -13.33
N CYS A 561 -11.34 17.09 -13.26
CA CYS A 561 -10.08 17.69 -13.63
C CYS A 561 -9.57 18.54 -12.46
N PRO A 562 -8.38 18.28 -11.91
CA PRO A 562 -7.85 19.10 -10.84
C PRO A 562 -7.46 20.48 -11.35
N GLU A 563 -7.69 21.49 -10.52
CA GLU A 563 -7.14 22.81 -10.76
C GLU A 563 -5.61 22.76 -10.62
N PHE A 564 -4.93 23.39 -11.56
CA PHE A 564 -3.49 23.51 -11.51
C PHE A 564 -3.09 24.46 -10.39
N GLN A 565 -2.32 23.96 -9.46
CA GLN A 565 -1.85 24.69 -8.28
C GLN A 565 -0.35 24.92 -8.36
N SER A 566 0.10 26.01 -7.76
CA SER A 566 1.52 26.36 -7.72
C SER A 566 2.31 25.61 -6.62
N ASP A 567 1.65 24.77 -5.83
CA ASP A 567 2.29 23.99 -4.77
C ASP A 567 1.57 22.68 -4.48
N ASN A 568 2.28 21.76 -3.80
CA ASN A 568 1.77 20.45 -3.40
C ASN A 568 1.09 20.43 -2.03
N ASN A 569 1.06 21.55 -1.31
CA ASN A 569 0.59 21.59 0.07
C ASN A 569 -0.87 22.07 0.19
N SER A 570 -1.40 22.65 -0.87
CA SER A 570 -2.79 23.02 -0.94
C SER A 570 -3.65 21.79 -1.28
N PRO A 571 -4.84 21.64 -0.67
CA PRO A 571 -5.76 20.58 -1.05
C PRO A 571 -6.10 20.65 -2.53
N VAL A 572 -6.09 19.50 -3.23
CA VAL A 572 -6.42 19.44 -4.65
C VAL A 572 -7.90 19.77 -4.84
N CYS A 573 -8.17 20.84 -5.57
CA CYS A 573 -9.53 21.21 -5.96
C CYS A 573 -9.88 20.55 -7.30
N TYR A 574 -10.91 19.70 -7.31
CA TYR A 574 -11.36 19.01 -8.51
C TYR A 574 -12.59 19.68 -9.10
N GLN A 575 -12.55 19.97 -10.40
CA GLN A 575 -13.69 20.48 -11.16
C GLN A 575 -14.32 19.37 -12.00
N PRO A 576 -15.64 19.16 -11.94
CA PRO A 576 -16.32 18.28 -12.89
C PRO A 576 -16.28 18.91 -14.29
N VAL A 577 -15.79 18.14 -15.26
CA VAL A 577 -15.61 18.63 -16.64
C VAL A 577 -16.58 18.00 -17.62
N ASP A 578 -16.98 16.77 -17.41
CA ASP A 578 -17.97 16.05 -18.24
C ASP A 578 -18.49 14.81 -17.52
N SER A 579 -19.47 14.12 -18.10
CA SER A 579 -20.00 12.87 -17.52
C SER A 579 -20.54 11.93 -18.57
N ILE A 580 -20.56 10.64 -18.24
CA ILE A 580 -21.22 9.59 -19.02
C ILE A 580 -21.98 8.64 -18.09
N VAL A 581 -22.95 7.92 -18.66
CA VAL A 581 -23.60 6.77 -18.02
C VAL A 581 -23.24 5.55 -18.83
N ALA A 582 -22.56 4.59 -18.20
CA ALA A 582 -22.11 3.37 -18.87
C ALA A 582 -23.29 2.45 -19.17
N GLN A 583 -23.65 2.26 -20.42
CA GLN A 583 -24.70 1.32 -20.86
C GLN A 583 -24.10 0.03 -21.42
N LYS A 584 -22.97 0.14 -22.10
CA LYS A 584 -22.26 -0.94 -22.76
C LYS A 584 -20.75 -0.73 -22.63
N LYS A 585 -19.97 -1.81 -22.69
CA LYS A 585 -18.49 -1.73 -22.64
C LYS A 585 -17.90 -0.77 -23.69
N LYS A 586 -18.54 -0.63 -24.86
CA LYS A 586 -18.12 0.32 -25.90
C LYS A 586 -18.24 1.80 -25.51
N ASP A 587 -19.09 2.13 -24.54
CA ASP A 587 -19.27 3.51 -24.06
C ASP A 587 -18.04 4.00 -23.28
N LEU A 588 -17.17 3.08 -22.86
CA LEU A 588 -15.87 3.34 -22.22
C LEU A 588 -14.69 3.21 -23.20
N LYS A 589 -14.95 3.29 -24.51
CA LYS A 589 -13.88 3.18 -25.50
C LYS A 589 -12.87 4.28 -25.30
N VAL A 590 -11.61 3.88 -25.16
CA VAL A 590 -10.46 4.77 -25.06
C VAL A 590 -10.00 5.13 -26.48
N ASN A 591 -9.72 6.40 -26.73
CA ASN A 591 -9.19 6.88 -28.00
C ASN A 591 -8.24 8.06 -27.76
N LEU A 592 -7.30 8.22 -28.66
CA LEU A 592 -6.46 9.40 -28.74
C LEU A 592 -7.02 10.33 -29.83
N LEU A 593 -7.78 11.36 -29.44
CA LEU A 593 -8.46 12.29 -30.37
C LEU A 593 -7.97 13.71 -30.17
N SER A 594 -8.24 14.58 -31.16
CA SER A 594 -7.98 16.01 -31.04
C SER A 594 -8.78 16.61 -29.88
N VAL A 595 -8.15 17.45 -29.05
CA VAL A 595 -8.83 18.18 -27.99
C VAL A 595 -9.83 19.20 -28.59
N PRO A 596 -10.92 19.51 -27.86
CA PRO A 596 -11.88 20.53 -28.27
C PRO A 596 -11.23 21.89 -28.47
N SER A 597 -11.92 22.81 -29.16
CA SER A 597 -11.48 24.21 -29.25
C SER A 597 -11.36 24.82 -27.86
N GLY A 598 -10.29 25.57 -27.62
CA GLY A 598 -10.03 26.17 -26.32
C GLY A 598 -8.59 26.65 -26.17
N THR A 599 -8.30 27.28 -25.04
CA THR A 599 -6.95 27.71 -24.70
C THR A 599 -6.24 26.61 -23.93
N TYR A 600 -5.19 26.08 -24.53
CA TYR A 600 -4.37 25.02 -23.93
C TYR A 600 -2.93 25.47 -23.77
N ARG A 601 -2.28 24.91 -22.76
CA ARG A 601 -0.83 24.97 -22.60
C ARG A 601 -0.30 23.54 -22.43
N TYR A 602 0.75 23.24 -23.17
CA TYR A 602 1.48 21.97 -23.02
C TYR A 602 2.95 22.28 -22.81
N GLY A 603 3.57 21.74 -21.77
CA GLY A 603 4.97 22.03 -21.44
C GLY A 603 5.43 21.33 -20.16
N TYR A 604 6.49 21.86 -19.56
CA TYR A 604 7.11 21.26 -18.38
C TYR A 604 6.76 22.04 -17.11
N CYS A 605 6.36 21.32 -16.09
CA CYS A 605 6.22 21.83 -14.74
C CYS A 605 7.48 21.44 -13.94
N LEU A 606 8.20 22.43 -13.45
CA LEU A 606 9.36 22.24 -12.59
C LEU A 606 8.90 22.26 -11.13
N VAL A 607 9.36 21.30 -10.35
CA VAL A 607 9.12 21.26 -8.92
C VAL A 607 10.42 21.62 -8.20
N ASP A 608 10.37 22.65 -7.36
CA ASP A 608 11.52 23.09 -6.61
C ASP A 608 11.86 22.15 -5.44
N LEU A 609 12.95 22.42 -4.75
CA LEU A 609 13.45 21.62 -3.61
C LEU A 609 12.44 21.52 -2.46
N TYR A 610 11.51 22.46 -2.36
CA TYR A 610 10.52 22.55 -1.28
C TYR A 610 9.13 22.08 -1.71
N GLY A 611 8.98 21.62 -2.96
CA GLY A 611 7.72 21.10 -3.49
C GLY A 611 6.81 22.17 -4.10
N LYS A 612 7.30 23.39 -4.32
CA LYS A 612 6.56 24.39 -5.08
C LYS A 612 6.73 24.17 -6.56
N HIS A 613 5.64 24.28 -7.29
CA HIS A 613 5.62 24.15 -8.75
C HIS A 613 5.94 25.50 -9.41
N SER A 614 6.52 25.45 -10.61
CA SER A 614 6.57 26.63 -11.46
C SER A 614 5.15 27.15 -11.69
N ALA A 615 4.91 28.43 -11.40
CA ALA A 615 3.58 29.06 -11.50
C ALA A 615 3.00 29.01 -12.92
N ASN A 616 3.86 28.97 -13.91
CA ASN A 616 3.53 28.69 -15.30
C ASN A 616 4.39 27.52 -15.77
N PRO A 617 3.78 26.50 -16.40
CA PRO A 617 4.57 25.49 -17.09
C PRO A 617 5.53 26.18 -18.04
N VAL A 618 6.78 25.77 -17.99
CA VAL A 618 7.83 26.34 -18.83
C VAL A 618 7.69 25.72 -20.20
N PHE A 619 7.34 26.51 -21.18
CA PHE A 619 7.06 26.03 -22.52
C PHE A 619 8.18 26.34 -23.53
N PRO A 620 8.43 25.46 -24.48
CA PRO A 620 8.68 25.93 -25.83
C PRO A 620 7.39 26.60 -26.32
N PRO A 621 7.46 27.76 -27.02
CA PRO A 621 6.29 28.56 -27.32
C PRO A 621 5.38 27.86 -28.32
N LEU A 622 4.31 27.26 -27.87
CA LEU A 622 3.17 26.90 -28.68
C LEU A 622 1.94 27.58 -28.11
N LYS A 623 1.83 28.89 -28.38
CA LYS A 623 0.53 29.55 -28.34
C LYS A 623 -0.35 28.92 -29.41
N VAL A 624 -1.23 28.03 -28.99
CA VAL A 624 -2.33 27.59 -29.83
C VAL A 624 -3.54 28.43 -29.48
N LEU A 625 -3.54 29.65 -29.97
CA LEU A 625 -4.75 30.44 -30.13
C LEU A 625 -5.53 29.85 -31.32
N LEU A 626 -6.49 28.97 -31.05
CA LEU A 626 -7.55 28.67 -32.01
C LEU A 626 -8.67 29.68 -31.76
N SER A 627 -8.55 30.87 -32.36
CA SER A 627 -9.71 31.63 -32.74
C SER A 627 -10.19 31.08 -34.09
N PHE A 628 -11.22 30.25 -34.07
CA PHE A 628 -12.04 30.02 -35.25
C PHE A 628 -13.30 30.85 -35.08
N ALA A 629 -13.49 31.80 -36.01
CA ALA A 629 -14.75 32.46 -36.30
C ALA A 629 -15.79 31.44 -36.80
#